data_7a8474488aacc4a77e5c16e55569ddb7
#
_entry.id   7a8474488aacc4a77e5c16e55569ddb7
#
_cell.length_a   1.000
_cell.length_b   1.000
_cell.length_c   1.000
_cell.angle_alpha   90.00
_cell.angle_beta   90.00
_cell.angle_gamma   90.00
#
_symmetry.space_group_name_H-M   'P 1'
#
loop_
_entity.id
_entity.type
_entity.pdbx_description
1 polymer ?
#
loop_
_entity_poly.entity_id
_entity_poly.type
_entity_poly.pdbx_seq_one_letter_code
_entity_poly.pdbx_strand_id
1 'polypeptide(L)'
;MAADILIVDDEADIRELIAGILQDEGFETRLAHNSDTALAEIGLRRPSLIVLDIWLMGSKLDGLDLLNVIKEKHPDVPVIIISGHGNIETAVAAIKRGAYEYIEKPFKADRLLLVVGRALETTRLKRENEDLKGRAGADSEL
;
A
#
# COMPACT_ATOMS: atom_id res chain seq x y z
N MET A 1 10.86 -15.33 -2.53
CA MET A 1 10.42 -14.42 -3.61
C MET A 1 10.32 -13.01 -3.08
N ALA A 2 10.75 -12.05 -3.88
CA ALA A 2 10.67 -10.65 -3.49
C ALA A 2 9.22 -10.16 -3.46
N ALA A 3 8.89 -9.34 -2.50
CA ALA A 3 7.57 -8.71 -2.45
C ALA A 3 7.42 -7.75 -3.64
N ASP A 4 6.22 -7.69 -4.17
CA ASP A 4 5.86 -6.85 -5.32
C ASP A 4 5.11 -5.63 -4.80
N ILE A 5 5.69 -4.46 -4.98
CA ILE A 5 5.15 -3.20 -4.46
C ILE A 5 4.71 -2.31 -5.61
N LEU A 6 3.45 -1.91 -5.59
CA LEU A 6 2.90 -0.98 -6.56
C LEU A 6 3.02 0.44 -6.01
N ILE A 7 3.62 1.33 -6.77
CA ILE A 7 3.81 2.74 -6.40
C ILE A 7 2.90 3.59 -7.27
N VAL A 8 1.98 4.31 -6.63
CA VAL A 8 0.98 5.15 -7.32
C VAL A 8 1.22 6.61 -6.94
N ASP A 9 1.72 7.39 -7.87
CA ASP A 9 2.01 8.80 -7.68
C ASP A 9 1.99 9.49 -9.04
N ASP A 10 1.40 10.67 -9.14
CA ASP A 10 1.33 11.41 -10.40
C ASP A 10 2.65 12.08 -10.79
N GLU A 11 3.58 12.20 -9.85
CA GLU A 11 4.90 12.79 -10.09
C GLU A 11 5.93 11.72 -10.43
N ALA A 12 6.48 11.78 -11.64
CA ALA A 12 7.45 10.78 -12.11
C ALA A 12 8.71 10.71 -11.23
N ASP A 13 9.19 11.86 -10.78
CA ASP A 13 10.39 11.94 -9.95
C ASP A 13 10.19 11.20 -8.62
N ILE A 14 9.03 11.34 -8.02
CA ILE A 14 8.71 10.67 -6.75
C ILE A 14 8.55 9.17 -6.97
N ARG A 15 7.89 8.74 -8.05
CA ARG A 15 7.77 7.32 -8.38
C ARG A 15 9.15 6.68 -8.52
N GLU A 16 10.05 7.33 -9.25
CA GLU A 16 11.40 6.84 -9.48
C GLU A 16 12.22 6.80 -8.18
N LEU A 17 12.07 7.82 -7.34
CA LEU A 17 12.76 7.88 -6.05
C LEU A 17 12.33 6.71 -5.16
N ILE A 18 11.03 6.50 -5.01
CA ILE A 18 10.49 5.43 -4.18
C ILE A 18 10.90 4.07 -4.76
N ALA A 19 10.78 3.89 -6.08
CA ALA A 19 11.17 2.65 -6.73
C ALA A 19 12.65 2.33 -6.47
N GLY A 20 13.53 3.33 -6.61
CA GLY A 20 14.96 3.15 -6.35
C GLY A 20 15.24 2.70 -4.93
N ILE A 21 14.60 3.34 -3.94
CA ILE A 21 14.76 2.98 -2.53
C ILE A 21 14.35 1.53 -2.29
N LEU A 22 13.21 1.12 -2.84
CA LEU A 22 12.67 -0.22 -2.63
C LEU A 22 13.46 -1.29 -3.38
N GLN A 23 13.88 -1.00 -4.61
CA GLN A 23 14.69 -1.92 -5.41
C GLN A 23 16.05 -2.17 -4.76
N ASP A 24 16.64 -1.16 -4.14
CA ASP A 24 17.92 -1.30 -3.43
C ASP A 24 17.81 -2.28 -2.25
N GLU A 25 16.60 -2.46 -1.70
CA GLU A 25 16.34 -3.42 -0.63
C GLU A 25 15.86 -4.78 -1.15
N GLY A 26 15.85 -4.97 -2.47
CA GLY A 26 15.49 -6.25 -3.07
C GLY A 26 14.00 -6.44 -3.38
N PHE A 27 13.19 -5.40 -3.22
CA PHE A 27 11.77 -5.48 -3.58
C PHE A 27 11.58 -5.31 -5.09
N GLU A 28 10.56 -5.96 -5.64
CA GLU A 28 10.10 -5.69 -6.99
C GLU A 28 9.14 -4.52 -6.96
N THR A 29 9.19 -3.65 -7.97
CA THR A 29 8.32 -2.48 -8.02
C THR A 29 7.57 -2.40 -9.35
N ARG A 30 6.33 -1.89 -9.27
CA ARG A 30 5.54 -1.51 -10.42
C ARG A 30 5.07 -0.08 -10.22
N LEU A 31 4.88 0.66 -11.30
CA LEU A 31 4.56 2.08 -11.24
C LEU A 31 3.20 2.35 -11.87
N ALA A 32 2.45 3.26 -11.28
CA ALA A 32 1.21 3.77 -11.83
C ALA A 32 1.13 5.27 -11.57
N HIS A 33 0.56 6.01 -12.50
CA HIS A 33 0.52 7.47 -12.40
C HIS A 33 -0.87 8.03 -12.11
N ASN A 34 -1.91 7.19 -12.18
CA ASN A 34 -3.28 7.59 -11.85
C ASN A 34 -4.10 6.37 -11.40
N SER A 35 -5.38 6.61 -11.10
CA SER A 35 -6.26 5.55 -10.61
C SER A 35 -6.48 4.45 -11.65
N ASP A 36 -6.65 4.81 -12.92
CA ASP A 36 -6.90 3.83 -13.99
C ASP A 36 -5.71 2.89 -14.17
N THR A 37 -4.49 3.44 -14.24
CA THR A 37 -3.29 2.62 -14.37
C THR A 37 -3.03 1.78 -13.13
N ALA A 38 -3.33 2.34 -11.93
CA ALA A 38 -3.20 1.59 -10.69
C ALA A 38 -4.13 0.38 -10.67
N LEU A 39 -5.41 0.59 -11.00
CA LEU A 39 -6.39 -0.49 -11.00
C LEU A 39 -6.07 -1.55 -12.06
N ALA A 40 -5.55 -1.13 -13.22
CA ALA A 40 -5.12 -2.06 -14.26
C ALA A 40 -3.97 -2.94 -13.77
N GLU A 41 -2.98 -2.36 -13.10
CA GLU A 41 -1.85 -3.10 -12.55
C GLU A 41 -2.27 -4.07 -11.46
N ILE A 42 -3.19 -3.67 -10.59
CA ILE A 42 -3.73 -4.54 -9.53
C ILE A 42 -4.49 -5.70 -10.16
N GLY A 43 -5.25 -5.45 -11.23
CA GLY A 43 -5.99 -6.48 -11.95
C GLY A 43 -5.09 -7.50 -12.65
N LEU A 44 -3.92 -7.09 -13.12
CA LEU A 44 -2.95 -7.99 -13.74
C LEU A 44 -2.32 -8.93 -12.71
N ARG A 45 -1.97 -8.41 -11.57
CA ARG A 45 -1.39 -9.18 -10.46
C ARG A 45 -1.59 -8.41 -9.17
N ARG A 46 -2.12 -9.07 -8.15
CA ARG A 46 -2.31 -8.49 -6.84
C ARG A 46 -0.94 -8.14 -6.22
N PRO A 47 -0.70 -6.87 -5.85
CA PRO A 47 0.56 -6.51 -5.23
C PRO A 47 0.63 -6.96 -3.77
N SER A 48 1.84 -7.10 -3.25
CA SER A 48 2.07 -7.38 -1.84
C SER A 48 1.78 -6.15 -0.96
N LEU A 49 1.98 -4.97 -1.53
CA LEU A 49 1.81 -3.70 -0.83
C LEU A 49 1.63 -2.59 -1.86
N ILE A 50 0.92 -1.54 -1.49
CA ILE A 50 0.72 -0.37 -2.34
C ILE A 50 1.20 0.87 -1.60
N VAL A 51 2.02 1.68 -2.26
CA VAL A 51 2.39 3.03 -1.82
C VAL A 51 1.58 4.00 -2.67
N LEU A 52 0.72 4.78 -2.05
CA LEU A 52 -0.28 5.58 -2.75
C LEU A 52 -0.20 7.05 -2.33
N ASP A 53 0.01 7.94 -3.32
CA ASP A 53 -0.11 9.38 -3.10
C ASP A 53 -1.59 9.73 -2.98
N ILE A 54 -1.92 10.52 -1.96
CA ILE A 54 -3.29 10.92 -1.72
C ILE A 54 -3.80 11.94 -2.74
N TRP A 55 -2.90 12.73 -3.33
CA TRP A 55 -3.24 13.75 -4.31
C TRP A 55 -2.85 13.30 -5.72
N LEU A 56 -3.78 12.65 -6.42
CA LEU A 56 -3.56 12.16 -7.79
C LEU A 56 -4.17 13.14 -8.78
N MET A 57 -3.38 14.08 -9.24
CA MET A 57 -3.81 15.08 -10.22
C MET A 57 -4.17 14.43 -11.55
N GLY A 58 -5.27 14.88 -12.14
CA GLY A 58 -5.73 14.36 -13.43
C GLY A 58 -6.29 12.96 -13.41
N SER A 59 -6.51 12.39 -12.23
CA SER A 59 -7.06 11.05 -12.05
C SER A 59 -8.57 11.11 -11.89
N LYS A 60 -9.27 10.05 -12.34
CA LYS A 60 -10.73 9.93 -12.13
C LYS A 60 -11.08 9.81 -10.67
N LEU A 61 -10.24 9.08 -9.92
CA LEU A 61 -10.39 8.94 -8.48
C LEU A 61 -9.21 9.63 -7.80
N ASP A 62 -9.46 10.35 -6.73
CA ASP A 62 -8.37 10.85 -5.89
C ASP A 62 -7.80 9.70 -5.05
N GLY A 63 -6.76 9.98 -4.28
CA GLY A 63 -6.09 8.95 -3.48
C GLY A 63 -6.98 8.30 -2.44
N LEU A 64 -7.86 9.05 -1.79
CA LEU A 64 -8.79 8.50 -0.79
C LEU A 64 -9.84 7.60 -1.42
N ASP A 65 -10.40 8.01 -2.56
CA ASP A 65 -11.39 7.21 -3.28
C ASP A 65 -10.74 5.92 -3.81
N LEU A 66 -9.53 6.03 -4.34
CA LEU A 66 -8.80 4.86 -4.80
C LEU A 66 -8.49 3.91 -3.65
N LEU A 67 -8.11 4.44 -2.49
CA LEU A 67 -7.90 3.64 -1.28
C LEU A 67 -9.16 2.85 -0.92
N ASN A 68 -10.33 3.48 -0.96
CA ASN A 68 -11.60 2.80 -0.70
C ASN A 68 -11.82 1.63 -1.66
N VAL A 69 -11.61 1.84 -2.95
CA VAL A 69 -11.77 0.80 -3.97
C VAL A 69 -10.81 -0.36 -3.72
N ILE A 70 -9.55 -0.05 -3.43
CA ILE A 70 -8.53 -1.07 -3.17
C ILE A 70 -8.90 -1.90 -1.93
N LYS A 71 -9.26 -1.25 -0.85
CA LYS A 71 -9.57 -1.96 0.41
C LYS A 71 -10.87 -2.75 0.32
N GLU A 72 -11.80 -2.33 -0.51
CA GLU A 72 -13.05 -3.07 -0.76
C GLU A 72 -12.77 -4.38 -1.52
N LYS A 73 -11.94 -4.31 -2.55
CA LYS A 73 -11.62 -5.47 -3.40
C LYS A 73 -10.49 -6.34 -2.85
N HIS A 74 -9.53 -5.73 -2.17
CA HIS A 74 -8.32 -6.40 -1.69
C HIS A 74 -8.03 -5.99 -0.24
N PRO A 75 -8.87 -6.40 0.71
CA PRO A 75 -8.73 -5.94 2.11
C PRO A 75 -7.41 -6.36 2.77
N ASP A 76 -6.77 -7.40 2.25
CA ASP A 76 -5.53 -7.92 2.83
C ASP A 76 -4.27 -7.19 2.33
N VAL A 77 -4.39 -6.38 1.28
CA VAL A 77 -3.24 -5.66 0.75
C VAL A 77 -3.01 -4.39 1.57
N PRO A 78 -1.86 -4.25 2.25
CA PRO A 78 -1.57 -3.04 3.00
C PRO A 78 -1.32 -1.87 2.05
N VAL A 79 -1.87 -0.70 2.41
CA VAL A 79 -1.69 0.53 1.65
C VAL A 79 -1.03 1.57 2.54
N ILE A 80 0.10 2.10 2.09
CA ILE A 80 0.80 3.19 2.75
C ILE A 80 0.50 4.46 1.97
N ILE A 81 -0.07 5.45 2.65
CA ILE A 81 -0.39 6.74 2.03
C ILE A 81 0.80 7.67 2.18
N ILE A 82 1.17 8.36 1.10
CA ILE A 82 2.16 9.43 1.14
C ILE A 82 1.52 10.72 0.66
N SER A 83 1.94 11.86 1.21
CA SER A 83 1.42 13.16 0.77
C SER A 83 2.32 14.31 1.17
N GLY A 84 2.47 15.28 0.25
CA GLY A 84 3.17 16.53 0.53
C GLY A 84 2.25 17.66 0.97
N HIS A 85 0.94 17.45 0.88
CA HIS A 85 -0.07 18.48 1.15
C HIS A 85 -1.11 18.00 2.16
N GLY A 86 -0.81 16.93 2.86
CA GLY A 86 -1.73 16.38 3.82
C GLY A 86 -1.76 17.18 5.12
N ASN A 87 -2.85 17.05 5.83
CA ASN A 87 -3.01 17.58 7.18
C ASN A 87 -3.48 16.42 8.07
N ILE A 88 -3.64 16.70 9.36
CA ILE A 88 -4.06 15.69 10.33
C ILE A 88 -5.39 15.07 9.94
N GLU A 89 -6.34 15.88 9.46
CA GLU A 89 -7.67 15.40 9.05
C GLU A 89 -7.58 14.39 7.90
N THR A 90 -6.73 14.67 6.91
CA THR A 90 -6.52 13.79 5.78
C THR A 90 -5.86 12.49 6.21
N ALA A 91 -4.87 12.56 7.10
CA ALA A 91 -4.20 11.38 7.64
C ALA A 91 -5.19 10.51 8.42
N VAL A 92 -6.01 11.11 9.27
CA VAL A 92 -7.03 10.40 10.05
C VAL A 92 -8.04 9.74 9.10
N ALA A 93 -8.50 10.45 8.08
CA ALA A 93 -9.43 9.91 7.09
C ALA A 93 -8.85 8.69 6.39
N ALA A 94 -7.59 8.75 5.98
CA ALA A 94 -6.92 7.63 5.32
C ALA A 94 -6.84 6.40 6.23
N ILE A 95 -6.43 6.58 7.47
CA ILE A 95 -6.32 5.48 8.44
C ILE A 95 -7.70 4.87 8.70
N LYS A 96 -8.74 5.69 8.87
CA LYS A 96 -10.11 5.21 9.07
C LYS A 96 -10.63 4.39 7.89
N ARG A 97 -10.15 4.69 6.67
CA ARG A 97 -10.52 3.96 5.45
C ARG A 97 -9.69 2.71 5.22
N GLY A 98 -8.78 2.39 6.12
CA GLY A 98 -8.02 1.16 6.07
C GLY A 98 -6.57 1.28 5.64
N ALA A 99 -6.03 2.49 5.50
CA ALA A 99 -4.60 2.65 5.23
C ALA A 99 -3.80 2.12 6.42
N TYR A 100 -2.68 1.47 6.12
CA TYR A 100 -1.80 0.96 7.16
C TYR A 100 -1.05 2.09 7.87
N GLU A 101 -0.56 3.04 7.11
CA GLU A 101 0.24 4.15 7.63
C GLU A 101 0.15 5.36 6.71
N TYR A 102 0.50 6.52 7.23
CA TYR A 102 0.54 7.77 6.51
C TYR A 102 1.93 8.37 6.65
N ILE A 103 2.59 8.67 5.53
CA ILE A 103 3.92 9.27 5.52
C ILE A 103 3.85 10.62 4.82
N GLU A 104 4.37 11.64 5.48
CA GLU A 104 4.39 13.01 4.96
C GLU A 104 5.66 13.23 4.12
N LYS A 105 5.52 13.88 2.97
CA LYS A 105 6.65 14.33 2.16
C LYS A 105 7.20 15.64 2.71
N PRO A 106 8.51 15.89 2.69
CA PRO A 106 9.56 14.96 2.30
C PRO A 106 9.79 13.91 3.38
N PHE A 107 10.11 12.69 2.96
CA PHE A 107 10.37 11.60 3.88
C PHE A 107 11.79 11.09 3.70
N LYS A 108 12.32 10.44 4.75
CA LYS A 108 13.62 9.78 4.69
C LYS A 108 13.43 8.34 4.17
N ALA A 109 14.42 7.85 3.41
CA ALA A 109 14.40 6.47 2.92
C ALA A 109 14.21 5.47 4.05
N ASP A 110 14.90 5.68 5.19
CA ASP A 110 14.81 4.80 6.36
C ASP A 110 13.37 4.72 6.89
N ARG A 111 12.66 5.83 6.91
CA ARG A 111 11.26 5.86 7.36
C ARG A 111 10.36 5.04 6.44
N LEU A 112 10.53 5.21 5.13
CA LEU A 112 9.75 4.45 4.14
C LEU A 112 10.04 2.96 4.28
N LEU A 113 11.30 2.57 4.35
CA LEU A 113 11.69 1.16 4.47
C LEU A 113 11.19 0.53 5.75
N LEU A 114 11.25 1.26 6.85
CA LEU A 114 10.73 0.77 8.13
C LEU A 114 9.23 0.46 8.06
N VAL A 115 8.46 1.40 7.51
CA VAL A 115 6.99 1.25 7.40
C VAL A 115 6.63 0.12 6.42
N VAL A 116 7.31 0.05 5.27
CA VAL A 116 7.11 -1.02 4.29
C VAL A 116 7.38 -2.39 4.93
N GLY A 117 8.50 -2.52 5.62
CA GLY A 117 8.87 -3.76 6.28
C GLY A 117 7.84 -4.19 7.32
N ARG A 118 7.37 -3.25 8.13
CA ARG A 118 6.34 -3.53 9.15
C ARG A 118 5.01 -3.95 8.52
N ALA A 119 4.60 -3.28 7.45
CA ALA A 119 3.35 -3.59 6.78
C ALA A 119 3.38 -4.99 6.17
N LEU A 120 4.47 -5.36 5.52
CA LEU A 120 4.63 -6.68 4.93
C LEU A 120 4.68 -7.78 6.01
N GLU A 121 5.37 -7.52 7.12
CA GLU A 121 5.46 -8.46 8.24
C GLU A 121 4.08 -8.66 8.89
N THR A 122 3.34 -7.59 9.12
CA THR A 122 2.00 -7.64 9.69
C THR A 122 1.07 -8.48 8.83
N THR A 123 1.11 -8.29 7.50
CA THR A 123 0.29 -9.06 6.56
C THR A 123 0.66 -10.55 6.60
N ARG A 124 1.95 -10.86 6.64
CA ARG A 124 2.43 -12.23 6.72
C ARG A 124 1.94 -12.93 7.99
N LEU A 125 2.10 -12.28 9.12
CA LEU A 125 1.66 -12.82 10.42
C LEU A 125 0.14 -12.99 10.46
N LYS A 126 -0.60 -12.07 9.89
CA LYS A 126 -2.06 -12.13 9.84
C LYS A 126 -2.52 -13.35 9.05
N ARG A 127 -1.90 -13.62 7.89
CA ARG A 127 -2.21 -14.80 7.08
C ARG A 127 -1.90 -16.10 7.82
N GLU A 128 -0.74 -16.18 8.46
CA GLU A 128 -0.37 -17.36 9.26
C GLU A 128 -1.36 -17.59 10.39
N ASN A 129 -1.77 -16.52 11.08
CA ASN A 129 -2.72 -16.60 12.17
C ASN A 129 -4.11 -17.06 11.69
N GLU A 130 -4.57 -16.58 10.55
CA GLU A 130 -5.84 -16.99 9.96
C GLU A 130 -5.81 -18.47 9.56
N ASP A 131 -4.72 -18.95 8.98
CA ASP A 131 -4.54 -20.36 8.64
C ASP A 131 -4.57 -21.23 9.88
N LEU A 132 -3.87 -20.82 10.94
CA LEU A 132 -3.86 -21.54 12.21
C LEU A 132 -5.23 -21.55 12.88
N LYS A 133 -5.94 -20.42 12.85
CA LYS A 133 -7.30 -20.32 13.39
C LYS A 133 -8.27 -21.21 12.63
N GLY A 134 -8.14 -21.28 11.31
CA GLY A 134 -8.95 -22.14 10.49
C GLY A 134 -8.80 -23.60 10.87
N ARG A 135 -7.57 -24.05 11.08
CA ARG A 135 -7.27 -25.42 11.51
C ARG A 135 -7.76 -25.68 12.93
N ALA A 136 -7.45 -24.76 13.85
CA ALA A 136 -7.89 -24.88 15.24
C ALA A 136 -9.40 -24.83 15.36
N GLY A 137 -10.06 -23.99 14.58
CA GLY A 137 -11.51 -23.89 14.54
C GLY A 137 -12.17 -25.18 14.09
N ALA A 138 -11.64 -25.82 13.06
CA ALA A 138 -12.13 -27.12 12.61
C ALA A 138 -11.98 -28.17 13.68
N ASP A 139 -10.86 -28.19 14.38
CA ASP A 139 -10.60 -29.15 15.47
C ASP A 139 -11.46 -28.86 16.70
N SER A 140 -11.69 -27.59 17.00
CA SER A 140 -12.43 -27.21 18.21
C SER A 140 -13.94 -27.45 18.12
N GLU A 141 -14.47 -27.60 16.93
CA GLU A 141 -15.90 -27.89 16.73
C GLU A 141 -16.21 -29.39 16.97
N LEU A 142 -15.21 -30.16 17.09
CA LEU A 142 -15.35 -31.59 17.37
C LEU A 142 -15.42 -31.81 18.87
#